data_e913cc15eb249848417bc845d1de633e
#
_entry.id   e913cc15eb249848417bc845d1de633e
#
_cell.length_a   1.000
_cell.length_b   1.000
_cell.length_c   1.000
_cell.angle_alpha   90.00
_cell.angle_beta   90.00
_cell.angle_gamma   90.00
#
_symmetry.space_group_name_H-M   'P 1'
#
loop_
_entity.id
_entity.type
_entity.pdbx_description
1 polymer ?
#
loop_
_entity_poly.entity_id
_entity_poly.type
_entity_poly.pdbx_seq_one_letter_code
_entity_poly.pdbx_strand_id
1 'polypeptide(L)'
;MGPTRHPEHGSEDLCPTGTELYERALRSGWVRAGEADGAPCLIDFGLLHPAVEDLDRLEPVAPAAALHRLLRAAEERIAEERRREDRLARTFEPLMRIDGRRTGKPDTSALVILSGTPRINQAITEAMAGASEEVLCVQPHSGLLGPRGEEAHGVALDRDQALLDRGGRIRTLYQHTLRHVPAIPAYHEKLTGDVEARSLDEVTDRLIVVDRSVAFVPANADGTLALAVRHPALVGYFATAFDRFWRLATPMYPLIVHQPSAGGVTRRQRAIAALLVEGHTDAVIADRLGMNVRTAREHIAKLAATLGSGSRAQLGYLIGRSGLLDPEP
;
A
#
# COMPACT_ATOMS: atom_id res chain seq x y z
N MET A 1 -9.87 -42.33 38.48
CA MET A 1 -9.63 -41.50 37.29
C MET A 1 -8.78 -40.31 37.79
N GLY A 2 -7.52 -40.23 37.31
CA GLY A 2 -6.65 -39.13 37.68
C GLY A 2 -7.20 -37.82 37.03
N PRO A 3 -6.88 -36.63 37.62
CA PRO A 3 -7.32 -35.37 37.06
C PRO A 3 -6.78 -35.27 35.63
N THR A 4 -7.65 -35.11 34.64
CA THR A 4 -7.28 -34.84 33.26
C THR A 4 -6.54 -33.50 33.27
N ARG A 5 -5.24 -33.56 32.97
CA ARG A 5 -4.37 -32.38 32.89
C ARG A 5 -4.96 -31.40 31.86
N HIS A 6 -5.18 -30.16 32.26
CA HIS A 6 -5.68 -29.12 31.35
C HIS A 6 -4.73 -28.96 30.16
N PRO A 7 -5.21 -28.99 28.92
CA PRO A 7 -4.34 -28.80 27.75
C PRO A 7 -3.75 -27.38 27.74
N GLU A 8 -2.48 -27.27 27.36
CA GLU A 8 -1.87 -25.96 27.11
C GLU A 8 -2.46 -25.31 25.84
N HIS A 9 -2.97 -24.10 25.98
CA HIS A 9 -3.51 -23.32 24.86
C HIS A 9 -3.32 -21.80 25.10
N GLY A 10 -3.39 -21.00 24.06
CA GLY A 10 -3.31 -19.54 24.15
C GLY A 10 -4.62 -18.89 24.60
N SER A 11 -4.55 -17.59 24.83
CA SER A 11 -5.72 -16.77 25.23
C SER A 11 -6.69 -16.48 24.06
N GLU A 12 -6.32 -16.86 22.86
CA GLU A 12 -7.12 -16.73 21.63
C GLU A 12 -8.20 -17.81 21.53
N ASP A 13 -7.99 -18.98 22.19
CA ASP A 13 -8.91 -20.12 22.14
C ASP A 13 -9.26 -20.56 23.56
N LEU A 14 -10.49 -20.32 24.01
CA LEU A 14 -10.98 -20.90 25.24
C LEU A 14 -11.23 -22.41 25.07
N CYS A 15 -10.71 -23.20 25.98
CA CYS A 15 -11.00 -24.62 25.96
C CYS A 15 -12.49 -24.91 26.26
N PRO A 16 -13.07 -26.04 25.80
CA PRO A 16 -14.48 -26.34 26.02
C PRO A 16 -14.88 -26.25 27.50
N THR A 17 -14.09 -26.84 28.40
CA THR A 17 -14.33 -26.79 29.86
C THR A 17 -14.30 -25.34 30.38
N GLY A 18 -13.36 -24.53 29.89
CA GLY A 18 -13.27 -23.11 30.25
C GLY A 18 -14.48 -22.33 29.76
N THR A 19 -14.91 -22.56 28.53
CA THR A 19 -16.10 -21.90 27.97
C THR A 19 -17.35 -22.23 28.81
N GLU A 20 -17.59 -23.51 29.10
CA GLU A 20 -18.75 -23.93 29.91
C GLU A 20 -18.74 -23.34 31.33
N LEU A 21 -17.56 -23.33 31.98
CA LEU A 21 -17.42 -22.78 33.32
C LEU A 21 -17.63 -21.23 33.30
N TYR A 22 -17.06 -20.55 32.33
CA TYR A 22 -17.22 -19.10 32.22
C TYR A 22 -18.66 -18.69 31.89
N GLU A 23 -19.36 -19.40 30.99
CA GLU A 23 -20.78 -19.19 30.73
C GLU A 23 -21.62 -19.39 31.98
N ARG A 24 -21.34 -20.41 32.78
CA ARG A 24 -22.03 -20.68 34.03
C ARG A 24 -21.78 -19.57 35.05
N ALA A 25 -20.53 -19.11 35.20
CA ALA A 25 -20.18 -17.98 36.06
C ALA A 25 -20.94 -16.70 35.65
N LEU A 26 -21.03 -16.43 34.35
CA LEU A 26 -21.79 -15.27 33.81
C LEU A 26 -23.30 -15.35 34.14
N ARG A 27 -23.89 -16.57 34.10
CA ARG A 27 -25.33 -16.75 34.42
C ARG A 27 -25.62 -16.70 35.92
N SER A 28 -24.74 -17.24 36.75
CA SER A 28 -24.95 -17.31 38.19
C SER A 28 -24.33 -16.14 38.98
N GLY A 29 -23.51 -15.34 38.33
CA GLY A 29 -22.75 -14.24 38.94
C GLY A 29 -21.45 -14.68 39.59
N TRP A 30 -21.24 -15.97 39.87
CA TRP A 30 -20.06 -16.53 40.49
C TRP A 30 -19.98 -18.04 40.34
N VAL A 31 -18.78 -18.62 40.58
CA VAL A 31 -18.51 -20.06 40.73
C VAL A 31 -17.56 -20.30 41.88
N ARG A 32 -17.46 -21.53 42.40
CA ARG A 32 -16.49 -21.86 43.45
C ARG A 32 -15.08 -21.97 42.89
N ALA A 33 -14.07 -21.56 43.71
CA ALA A 33 -12.66 -21.64 43.31
C ALA A 33 -12.23 -23.03 42.85
N GLY A 34 -12.64 -24.09 43.59
CA GLY A 34 -12.34 -25.49 43.24
C GLY A 34 -12.95 -25.97 41.93
N GLU A 35 -13.96 -25.29 41.37
CA GLU A 35 -14.49 -25.61 40.04
C GLU A 35 -13.56 -25.15 38.92
N ALA A 36 -12.69 -24.18 39.18
CA ALA A 36 -11.71 -23.67 38.24
C ALA A 36 -10.46 -24.57 38.11
N ASP A 37 -10.28 -25.57 38.95
CA ASP A 37 -9.17 -26.55 38.86
C ASP A 37 -9.15 -27.27 37.53
N GLY A 38 -10.34 -27.49 36.89
CA GLY A 38 -10.48 -28.05 35.55
C GLY A 38 -10.23 -27.09 34.40
N ALA A 39 -10.18 -25.81 34.67
CA ALA A 39 -9.98 -24.75 33.68
C ALA A 39 -9.18 -23.54 34.25
N PRO A 40 -7.92 -23.77 34.69
CA PRO A 40 -7.08 -22.73 35.30
C PRO A 40 -6.84 -21.56 34.32
N CYS A 41 -6.93 -21.78 33.03
CA CYS A 41 -6.84 -20.76 31.99
C CYS A 41 -7.78 -19.55 32.21
N LEU A 42 -8.93 -19.76 32.85
CA LEU A 42 -9.86 -18.66 33.10
C LEU A 42 -9.30 -17.65 34.14
N ILE A 43 -8.49 -18.13 35.06
CA ILE A 43 -7.78 -17.27 36.05
C ILE A 43 -6.56 -16.65 35.35
N ASP A 44 -5.77 -17.46 34.64
CA ASP A 44 -4.54 -17.01 33.96
C ASP A 44 -4.84 -15.93 32.88
N PHE A 45 -5.94 -16.07 32.18
CA PHE A 45 -6.40 -15.06 31.20
C PHE A 45 -7.23 -13.94 31.85
N GLY A 46 -7.43 -14.03 33.21
CA GLY A 46 -8.16 -13.06 33.99
C GLY A 46 -9.64 -12.94 33.63
N LEU A 47 -10.26 -14.02 33.21
CA LEU A 47 -11.72 -14.11 32.91
C LEU A 47 -12.53 -14.35 34.21
N LEU A 48 -11.91 -14.98 35.20
CA LEU A 48 -12.41 -15.12 36.53
C LEU A 48 -11.43 -14.49 37.52
N HIS A 49 -11.92 -13.84 38.56
CA HIS A 49 -11.12 -13.31 39.67
C HIS A 49 -11.75 -13.63 41.01
N PRO A 50 -10.96 -13.78 42.11
CA PRO A 50 -11.49 -13.97 43.41
C PRO A 50 -12.37 -12.78 43.89
N ALA A 51 -13.50 -13.09 44.53
CA ALA A 51 -14.31 -12.07 45.14
C ALA A 51 -13.57 -11.45 46.36
N VAL A 52 -13.74 -10.14 46.57
CA VAL A 52 -13.03 -9.41 47.64
C VAL A 52 -13.43 -9.89 49.01
N GLU A 53 -14.69 -10.32 49.19
CA GLU A 53 -15.25 -10.71 50.48
C GLU A 53 -15.11 -12.23 50.75
N ASP A 54 -14.90 -13.04 49.72
CA ASP A 54 -14.82 -14.50 49.82
C ASP A 54 -13.91 -15.08 48.76
N LEU A 55 -12.71 -15.49 49.10
CA LEU A 55 -11.71 -16.03 48.20
C LEU A 55 -12.08 -17.41 47.61
N ASP A 56 -13.07 -18.09 48.18
CA ASP A 56 -13.59 -19.35 47.61
C ASP A 56 -14.62 -19.12 46.52
N ARG A 57 -14.93 -17.84 46.24
CA ARG A 57 -15.81 -17.43 45.12
C ARG A 57 -15.00 -16.74 44.05
N LEU A 58 -15.23 -17.17 42.78
CA LEU A 58 -14.70 -16.52 41.60
C LEU A 58 -15.82 -15.82 40.86
N GLU A 59 -15.61 -14.57 40.58
CA GLU A 59 -16.54 -13.70 39.84
C GLU A 59 -16.07 -13.52 38.38
N PRO A 60 -17.00 -13.54 37.40
CA PRO A 60 -16.64 -13.35 36.01
C PRO A 60 -16.40 -11.89 35.67
N VAL A 61 -15.35 -11.62 34.94
CA VAL A 61 -15.17 -10.32 34.25
C VAL A 61 -16.17 -10.23 33.12
N ALA A 62 -16.81 -9.07 32.95
CA ALA A 62 -17.75 -8.87 31.84
C ALA A 62 -17.09 -9.17 30.48
N PRO A 63 -17.73 -9.92 29.57
CA PRO A 63 -17.10 -10.37 28.31
C PRO A 63 -16.52 -9.24 27.46
N ALA A 64 -17.19 -8.09 27.42
CA ALA A 64 -16.69 -6.91 26.68
C ALA A 64 -15.38 -6.36 27.28
N ALA A 65 -15.26 -6.32 28.61
CA ALA A 65 -14.06 -5.86 29.30
C ALA A 65 -12.92 -6.88 29.14
N ALA A 66 -13.23 -8.17 29.24
CA ALA A 66 -12.28 -9.26 29.02
C ALA A 66 -11.73 -9.21 27.59
N LEU A 67 -12.59 -9.12 26.57
CA LEU A 67 -12.20 -9.03 25.18
C LEU A 67 -11.29 -7.82 24.92
N HIS A 68 -11.68 -6.63 25.40
CA HIS A 68 -10.85 -5.42 25.26
C HIS A 68 -9.46 -5.58 25.85
N ARG A 69 -9.35 -6.19 27.03
CA ARG A 69 -8.05 -6.45 27.68
C ARG A 69 -7.22 -7.45 26.89
N LEU A 70 -7.82 -8.55 26.41
CA LEU A 70 -7.12 -9.56 25.61
C LEU A 70 -6.63 -8.99 24.28
N LEU A 71 -7.44 -8.16 23.60
CA LEU A 71 -7.03 -7.48 22.38
C LEU A 71 -5.85 -6.52 22.62
N ARG A 72 -5.89 -5.73 23.71
CA ARG A 72 -4.75 -4.87 24.08
C ARG A 72 -3.47 -5.67 24.34
N ALA A 73 -3.57 -6.77 25.07
CA ALA A 73 -2.42 -7.64 25.32
C ALA A 73 -1.86 -8.25 24.02
N ALA A 74 -2.73 -8.57 23.05
CA ALA A 74 -2.30 -9.03 21.72
C ALA A 74 -1.58 -7.92 20.93
N GLU A 75 -2.10 -6.69 20.94
CA GLU A 75 -1.45 -5.52 20.31
C GLU A 75 -0.07 -5.24 20.91
N GLU A 76 0.06 -5.33 22.22
CA GLU A 76 1.34 -5.14 22.93
C GLU A 76 2.37 -6.22 22.56
N ARG A 77 1.94 -7.50 22.43
CA ARG A 77 2.81 -8.59 21.94
C ARG A 77 3.27 -8.36 20.50
N ILE A 78 2.38 -7.95 19.61
CA ILE A 78 2.71 -7.61 18.22
C ILE A 78 3.74 -6.47 18.20
N ALA A 79 3.52 -5.41 18.98
CA ALA A 79 4.44 -4.29 19.06
C ALA A 79 5.83 -4.69 19.60
N GLU A 80 5.90 -5.61 20.55
CA GLU A 80 7.18 -6.11 21.08
C GLU A 80 7.92 -6.98 20.06
N GLU A 81 7.21 -7.85 19.34
CA GLU A 81 7.83 -8.67 18.28
C GLU A 81 8.40 -7.79 17.16
N ARG A 82 7.67 -6.76 16.75
CA ARG A 82 8.18 -5.76 15.79
C ARG A 82 9.45 -5.06 16.28
N ARG A 83 9.47 -4.65 17.56
CA ARG A 83 10.69 -4.07 18.14
C ARG A 83 11.86 -5.06 18.16
N ARG A 84 11.57 -6.35 18.32
CA ARG A 84 12.59 -7.41 18.27
C ARG A 84 13.14 -7.60 16.86
N GLU A 85 12.28 -7.63 15.85
CA GLU A 85 12.67 -7.68 14.44
C GLU A 85 13.56 -6.47 14.07
N ASP A 86 13.17 -5.26 14.47
CA ASP A 86 13.95 -4.05 14.26
C ASP A 86 15.34 -4.11 14.93
N ARG A 87 15.41 -4.63 16.15
CA ARG A 87 16.70 -4.81 16.85
C ARG A 87 17.61 -5.81 16.12
N LEU A 88 17.05 -6.93 15.67
CA LEU A 88 17.80 -7.92 14.87
C LEU A 88 18.32 -7.30 13.56
N ALA A 89 17.46 -6.63 12.80
CA ALA A 89 17.86 -5.97 11.56
C ALA A 89 19.03 -4.98 11.78
N ARG A 90 18.94 -4.12 12.79
CA ARG A 90 20.01 -3.16 13.14
C ARG A 90 21.30 -3.87 13.58
N THR A 91 21.20 -5.00 14.26
CA THR A 91 22.36 -5.78 14.69
C THR A 91 23.08 -6.42 13.49
N PHE A 92 22.33 -6.92 12.52
CA PHE A 92 22.90 -7.62 11.37
C PHE A 92 23.33 -6.68 10.23
N GLU A 93 22.74 -5.49 10.12
CA GLU A 93 23.11 -4.52 9.07
C GLU A 93 24.63 -4.25 8.98
N PRO A 94 25.37 -3.93 10.08
CA PRO A 94 26.81 -3.73 10.02
C PRO A 94 27.58 -5.01 9.69
N LEU A 95 27.07 -6.18 10.12
CA LEU A 95 27.72 -7.48 9.86
C LEU A 95 27.64 -7.84 8.37
N MET A 96 26.50 -7.56 7.72
CA MET A 96 26.34 -7.76 6.28
C MET A 96 27.28 -6.87 5.46
N ARG A 97 27.58 -5.66 5.93
CA ARG A 97 28.59 -4.77 5.31
C ARG A 97 30.02 -5.33 5.41
N ILE A 98 30.34 -6.01 6.49
CA ILE A 98 31.67 -6.65 6.68
C ILE A 98 31.83 -7.82 5.72
N ASP A 99 30.79 -8.63 5.55
CA ASP A 99 30.81 -9.77 4.62
C ASP A 99 30.96 -9.29 3.16
N GLY A 100 30.26 -8.22 2.76
CA GLY A 100 30.42 -7.58 1.46
C GLY A 100 31.84 -7.09 1.16
N ARG A 101 32.61 -6.64 2.17
CA ARG A 101 33.99 -6.20 2.02
C ARG A 101 34.99 -7.34 1.77
N ARG A 102 34.70 -8.55 2.25
CA ARG A 102 35.59 -9.74 2.02
C ARG A 102 35.61 -10.21 0.57
N THR A 103 34.62 -9.82 -0.22
CA THR A 103 34.50 -10.19 -1.64
C THR A 103 35.21 -9.24 -2.60
N GLY A 104 36.01 -8.27 -2.10
CA GLY A 104 36.94 -7.45 -2.89
C GLY A 104 36.33 -6.44 -3.86
N LYS A 105 35.02 -6.14 -3.74
CA LYS A 105 34.37 -5.05 -4.48
C LYS A 105 34.11 -3.84 -3.56
N PRO A 106 34.35 -2.60 -4.01
CA PRO A 106 34.15 -1.42 -3.19
C PRO A 106 32.64 -1.27 -2.87
N ASP A 107 32.40 -1.28 -1.58
CA ASP A 107 31.30 -0.69 -0.80
C ASP A 107 29.83 -0.82 -1.25
N THR A 108 29.46 -1.89 -1.96
CA THR A 108 28.04 -2.17 -2.22
C THR A 108 27.73 -3.61 -1.86
N SER A 109 27.31 -3.86 -0.63
CA SER A 109 26.66 -5.13 -0.30
C SER A 109 25.55 -5.35 -1.32
N ALA A 110 25.56 -6.49 -2.01
CA ALA A 110 24.57 -6.84 -3.04
C ALA A 110 23.13 -6.83 -2.48
N LEU A 111 23.01 -7.00 -1.16
CA LEU A 111 21.76 -7.00 -0.40
C LEU A 111 21.95 -6.23 0.91
N VAL A 112 21.07 -5.26 1.18
CA VAL A 112 21.09 -4.47 2.43
C VAL A 112 19.68 -4.45 3.01
N ILE A 113 19.55 -4.84 4.29
CA ILE A 113 18.29 -4.71 5.03
C ILE A 113 18.17 -3.27 5.55
N LEU A 114 17.05 -2.64 5.28
CA LEU A 114 16.70 -1.31 5.74
C LEU A 114 15.56 -1.43 6.77
N SER A 115 15.78 -0.89 7.97
CA SER A 115 14.81 -0.95 9.07
C SER A 115 14.21 0.42 9.33
N GLY A 116 12.87 0.45 9.37
CA GLY A 116 12.06 1.64 9.63
C GLY A 116 11.80 2.50 8.39
N THR A 117 10.56 3.00 8.28
CA THR A 117 10.12 3.83 7.15
C THR A 117 11.03 5.04 6.85
N PRO A 118 11.56 5.78 7.85
CA PRO A 118 12.46 6.89 7.57
C PRO A 118 13.75 6.45 6.86
N ARG A 119 14.35 5.33 7.29
CA ARG A 119 15.57 4.80 6.67
C ARG A 119 15.32 4.28 5.27
N ILE A 120 14.18 3.61 5.07
CA ILE A 120 13.75 3.13 3.74
C ILE A 120 13.57 4.31 2.79
N ASN A 121 12.83 5.34 3.19
CA ASN A 121 12.59 6.53 2.37
C ASN A 121 13.89 7.28 2.07
N GLN A 122 14.79 7.41 3.05
CA GLN A 122 16.10 8.01 2.85
C GLN A 122 16.91 7.26 1.79
N ALA A 123 16.98 5.92 1.87
CA ALA A 123 17.74 5.09 0.92
C ALA A 123 17.15 5.17 -0.51
N ILE A 124 15.82 5.23 -0.64
CA ILE A 124 15.17 5.44 -1.93
C ILE A 124 15.49 6.85 -2.47
N THR A 125 15.43 7.87 -1.63
CA THR A 125 15.76 9.26 -2.02
C THR A 125 17.22 9.39 -2.46
N GLU A 126 18.15 8.76 -1.73
CA GLU A 126 19.57 8.72 -2.09
C GLU A 126 19.79 8.04 -3.46
N ALA A 127 19.12 6.91 -3.71
CA ALA A 127 19.18 6.21 -4.99
C ALA A 127 18.61 7.07 -6.14
N MET A 128 17.47 7.71 -5.92
CA MET A 128 16.84 8.54 -6.93
C MET A 128 17.55 9.87 -7.18
N ALA A 129 18.29 10.40 -6.20
CA ALA A 129 19.10 11.59 -6.39
C ALA A 129 20.20 11.42 -7.44
N GLY A 130 20.76 10.20 -7.54
CA GLY A 130 21.75 9.84 -8.56
C GLY A 130 21.18 9.29 -9.87
N ALA A 131 19.85 9.10 -9.92
CA ALA A 131 19.20 8.51 -11.07
C ALA A 131 19.00 9.51 -12.22
N SER A 132 19.10 9.02 -13.46
CA SER A 132 18.97 9.82 -14.66
C SER A 132 18.14 9.17 -15.78
N GLU A 133 17.82 7.87 -15.67
CA GLU A 133 17.15 7.13 -16.74
C GLU A 133 15.70 6.82 -16.40
N GLU A 134 15.47 5.94 -15.42
CA GLU A 134 14.10 5.51 -15.13
C GLU A 134 13.86 5.05 -13.69
N VAL A 135 12.61 5.15 -13.28
CA VAL A 135 12.08 4.46 -12.11
C VAL A 135 10.91 3.57 -12.53
N LEU A 136 10.97 2.29 -12.14
CA LEU A 136 9.91 1.30 -12.34
C LEU A 136 9.30 0.99 -10.96
N CYS A 137 7.99 1.22 -10.81
CA CYS A 137 7.28 1.01 -9.56
C CYS A 137 6.14 0.00 -9.73
N VAL A 138 6.04 -0.95 -8.80
CA VAL A 138 4.82 -1.74 -8.57
C VAL A 138 4.19 -1.26 -7.26
N GLN A 139 2.94 -0.84 -7.32
CA GLN A 139 2.18 -0.32 -6.20
C GLN A 139 0.93 -1.18 -5.96
N PRO A 140 1.02 -2.18 -5.07
CA PRO A 140 -0.13 -2.97 -4.65
C PRO A 140 -1.08 -2.13 -3.77
N HIS A 141 -2.24 -2.70 -3.45
CA HIS A 141 -3.31 -2.02 -2.72
C HIS A 141 -2.93 -1.56 -1.31
N SER A 142 -2.02 -2.26 -0.64
CA SER A 142 -1.63 -1.98 0.75
C SER A 142 -0.73 -0.73 0.85
N GLY A 143 -1.10 0.22 1.70
CA GLY A 143 -0.23 1.33 2.13
C GLY A 143 -0.37 2.65 1.39
N LEU A 144 -1.24 2.74 0.35
CA LEU A 144 -1.48 4.00 -0.38
C LEU A 144 -2.67 4.80 0.18
N LEU A 145 -3.47 4.21 1.07
CA LEU A 145 -4.66 4.82 1.64
C LEU A 145 -4.43 5.26 3.08
N GLY A 146 -4.99 6.42 3.44
CA GLY A 146 -4.92 7.01 4.77
C GLY A 146 -3.74 7.95 4.99
N PRO A 147 -3.59 8.51 6.21
CA PRO A 147 -2.63 9.59 6.50
C PRO A 147 -1.16 9.24 6.18
N ARG A 148 -0.77 7.98 6.40
CA ARG A 148 0.59 7.50 6.06
C ARG A 148 0.83 7.46 4.56
N GLY A 149 -0.20 7.15 3.76
CA GLY A 149 -0.12 7.16 2.30
C GLY A 149 0.00 8.58 1.75
N GLU A 150 -0.72 9.53 2.32
CA GLU A 150 -0.66 10.94 1.93
C GLU A 150 0.72 11.55 2.24
N GLU A 151 1.28 11.27 3.42
CA GLU A 151 2.63 11.72 3.78
C GLU A 151 3.69 11.09 2.86
N ALA A 152 3.57 9.80 2.56
CA ALA A 152 4.46 9.10 1.63
C ALA A 152 4.39 9.68 0.20
N HIS A 153 3.20 10.06 -0.26
CA HIS A 153 3.02 10.74 -1.54
C HIS A 153 3.67 12.13 -1.58
N GLY A 154 3.60 12.91 -0.48
CA GLY A 154 4.29 14.20 -0.41
C GLY A 154 5.79 14.06 -0.57
N VAL A 155 6.42 13.15 0.17
CA VAL A 155 7.87 12.88 0.07
C VAL A 155 8.26 12.33 -1.31
N ALA A 156 7.39 11.52 -1.93
CA ALA A 156 7.65 10.95 -3.24
C ALA A 156 7.60 12.00 -4.35
N LEU A 157 6.68 12.96 -4.26
CA LEU A 157 6.42 13.92 -5.33
C LEU A 157 7.65 14.72 -5.73
N ASP A 158 8.36 15.29 -4.74
CA ASP A 158 9.54 16.13 -4.98
C ASP A 158 10.69 15.35 -5.63
N ARG A 159 10.95 14.12 -5.16
CA ARG A 159 12.02 13.29 -5.73
C ARG A 159 11.67 12.75 -7.11
N ASP A 160 10.39 12.43 -7.35
CA ASP A 160 9.90 11.94 -8.62
C ASP A 160 9.96 13.07 -9.66
N GLN A 161 9.53 14.28 -9.29
CA GLN A 161 9.67 15.45 -10.16
C GLN A 161 11.14 15.77 -10.46
N ALA A 162 12.02 15.67 -9.45
CA ALA A 162 13.44 15.92 -9.67
C ALA A 162 14.10 14.94 -10.66
N LEU A 163 13.65 13.68 -10.74
CA LEU A 163 14.07 12.73 -11.78
C LEU A 163 13.55 13.15 -13.17
N LEU A 164 12.28 13.53 -13.25
CA LEU A 164 11.65 13.96 -14.50
C LEU A 164 12.29 15.24 -15.05
N ASP A 165 12.65 16.19 -14.19
CA ASP A 165 13.35 17.43 -14.55
C ASP A 165 14.74 17.15 -15.15
N ARG A 166 15.35 16.02 -14.79
CA ARG A 166 16.61 15.55 -15.40
C ARG A 166 16.43 14.76 -16.71
N GLY A 167 15.18 14.65 -17.19
CA GLY A 167 14.84 13.91 -18.40
C GLY A 167 14.63 12.41 -18.20
N GLY A 168 14.61 11.94 -16.95
CA GLY A 168 14.27 10.56 -16.63
C GLY A 168 12.79 10.26 -16.81
N ARG A 169 12.41 9.00 -16.69
CA ARG A 169 11.02 8.55 -16.85
C ARG A 169 10.52 7.75 -15.66
N ILE A 170 9.22 7.80 -15.41
CA ILE A 170 8.55 7.04 -14.34
C ILE A 170 7.45 6.16 -14.92
N ARG A 171 7.51 4.87 -14.61
CA ARG A 171 6.51 3.87 -14.96
C ARG A 171 5.97 3.21 -13.72
N THR A 172 4.67 3.30 -13.49
CA THR A 172 4.03 2.74 -12.31
C THR A 172 2.94 1.76 -12.67
N LEU A 173 3.05 0.53 -12.14
CA LEU A 173 2.02 -0.49 -12.18
C LEU A 173 1.20 -0.45 -10.89
N TYR A 174 -0.09 -0.25 -11.04
CA TYR A 174 -1.05 -0.29 -9.94
C TYR A 174 -1.92 -1.54 -10.01
N GLN A 175 -2.43 -1.98 -8.86
CA GLN A 175 -3.55 -2.91 -8.85
C GLN A 175 -4.80 -2.22 -9.41
N HIS A 176 -5.61 -2.94 -10.18
CA HIS A 176 -6.75 -2.36 -10.90
C HIS A 176 -7.75 -1.65 -9.98
N THR A 177 -7.93 -2.12 -8.75
CA THR A 177 -8.78 -1.49 -7.73
C THR A 177 -8.37 -0.06 -7.37
N LEU A 178 -7.08 0.29 -7.53
CA LEU A 178 -6.56 1.63 -7.25
C LEU A 178 -6.91 2.67 -8.32
N ARG A 179 -7.43 2.25 -9.46
CA ARG A 179 -7.85 3.10 -10.57
C ARG A 179 -8.89 4.14 -10.16
N HIS A 180 -9.72 3.80 -9.16
CA HIS A 180 -10.81 4.63 -8.67
C HIS A 180 -10.46 5.45 -7.42
N VAL A 181 -9.22 5.37 -6.93
CA VAL A 181 -8.75 6.12 -5.75
C VAL A 181 -8.35 7.52 -6.16
N PRO A 182 -9.04 8.59 -5.70
CA PRO A 182 -8.82 9.96 -6.18
C PRO A 182 -7.39 10.48 -5.95
N ALA A 183 -6.69 10.00 -4.92
CA ALA A 183 -5.33 10.40 -4.61
C ALA A 183 -4.33 10.02 -5.72
N ILE A 184 -4.57 8.93 -6.45
CA ILE A 184 -3.66 8.44 -7.49
C ILE A 184 -3.65 9.38 -8.72
N PRO A 185 -4.79 9.70 -9.38
CA PRO A 185 -4.78 10.69 -10.44
C PRO A 185 -4.28 12.06 -9.97
N ALA A 186 -4.66 12.51 -8.78
CA ALA A 186 -4.20 13.78 -8.23
C ALA A 186 -2.68 13.84 -8.03
N TYR A 187 -2.04 12.71 -7.75
CA TYR A 187 -0.58 12.60 -7.69
C TYR A 187 0.03 12.75 -9.08
N HIS A 188 -0.45 11.99 -10.06
CA HIS A 188 0.07 12.02 -11.42
C HIS A 188 -0.19 13.37 -12.13
N GLU A 189 -1.26 14.07 -11.79
CA GLU A 189 -1.57 15.42 -12.32
C GLU A 189 -0.55 16.48 -11.88
N LYS A 190 0.15 16.26 -10.77
CA LYS A 190 1.19 17.18 -10.27
C LYS A 190 2.54 16.97 -10.94
N LEU A 191 2.77 15.79 -11.50
CA LEU A 191 4.03 15.46 -12.16
C LEU A 191 4.05 15.97 -13.60
N THR A 192 5.21 16.50 -14.01
CA THR A 192 5.46 16.98 -15.38
C THR A 192 6.70 16.26 -15.93
N GLY A 193 6.56 15.59 -17.09
CA GLY A 193 7.63 14.81 -17.71
C GLY A 193 7.14 13.48 -18.27
N ASP A 194 8.03 12.53 -18.51
CA ASP A 194 7.71 11.19 -19.04
C ASP A 194 7.20 10.29 -17.90
N VAL A 195 5.91 10.43 -17.59
CA VAL A 195 5.23 9.67 -16.54
C VAL A 195 4.12 8.83 -17.14
N GLU A 196 4.12 7.53 -16.90
CA GLU A 196 3.07 6.62 -17.35
C GLU A 196 2.63 5.70 -16.21
N ALA A 197 1.31 5.55 -16.04
CA ALA A 197 0.70 4.62 -15.10
C ALA A 197 -0.17 3.61 -15.82
N ARG A 198 -0.02 2.34 -15.48
CA ARG A 198 -0.84 1.23 -15.96
C ARG A 198 -1.40 0.43 -14.79
N SER A 199 -2.43 -0.35 -15.04
CA SER A 199 -3.02 -1.22 -14.03
C SER A 199 -3.21 -2.65 -14.50
N LEU A 200 -3.12 -3.58 -13.54
CA LEU A 200 -3.41 -5.01 -13.69
C LEU A 200 -4.38 -5.45 -12.60
N ASP A 201 -5.12 -6.52 -12.84
CA ASP A 201 -6.00 -7.12 -11.83
C ASP A 201 -5.20 -7.65 -10.64
N GLU A 202 -4.05 -8.24 -10.90
CA GLU A 202 -3.11 -8.71 -9.90
C GLU A 202 -1.72 -8.15 -10.17
N VAL A 203 -1.07 -7.65 -9.13
CA VAL A 203 0.33 -7.22 -9.13
C VAL A 203 1.06 -7.90 -7.98
N THR A 204 2.39 -7.98 -8.09
CA THR A 204 3.24 -8.47 -7.00
C THR A 204 3.27 -7.48 -5.84
N ASP A 205 3.97 -7.85 -4.77
CA ASP A 205 4.34 -6.92 -3.70
C ASP A 205 5.03 -5.67 -4.24
N ARG A 206 5.12 -4.64 -3.38
CA ARG A 206 5.75 -3.38 -3.74
C ARG A 206 7.16 -3.59 -4.25
N LEU A 207 7.46 -2.99 -5.40
CA LEU A 207 8.76 -3.00 -6.02
C LEU A 207 9.09 -1.58 -6.48
N ILE A 208 10.31 -1.12 -6.22
CA ILE A 208 10.87 0.10 -6.81
C ILE A 208 12.22 -0.28 -7.42
N VAL A 209 12.40 -0.09 -8.71
CA VAL A 209 13.68 -0.27 -9.41
C VAL A 209 14.14 1.09 -9.93
N VAL A 210 15.36 1.49 -9.60
CA VAL A 210 15.96 2.75 -10.01
C VAL A 210 17.10 2.47 -10.97
N ASP A 211 17.04 3.04 -12.18
CA ASP A 211 18.05 2.94 -13.26
C ASP A 211 18.53 1.50 -13.51
N ARG A 212 17.69 0.50 -13.27
CA ARG A 212 18.04 -0.94 -13.33
C ARG A 212 19.35 -1.28 -12.57
N SER A 213 19.70 -0.47 -11.58
CA SER A 213 20.94 -0.59 -10.78
C SER A 213 20.68 -0.97 -9.34
N VAL A 214 19.56 -0.54 -8.78
CA VAL A 214 19.09 -0.90 -7.43
C VAL A 214 17.60 -1.16 -7.40
N ALA A 215 17.18 -2.16 -6.64
CA ALA A 215 15.77 -2.46 -6.40
C ALA A 215 15.46 -2.44 -4.89
N PHE A 216 14.27 -2.00 -4.53
CA PHE A 216 13.74 -2.02 -3.17
C PHE A 216 12.49 -2.89 -3.13
N VAL A 217 12.48 -3.87 -2.23
CA VAL A 217 11.34 -4.77 -2.00
C VAL A 217 11.05 -4.86 -0.50
N PRO A 218 9.78 -5.05 -0.07
CA PRO A 218 9.49 -5.28 1.34
C PRO A 218 10.14 -6.58 1.82
N ALA A 219 10.67 -6.58 3.03
CA ALA A 219 11.27 -7.75 3.68
C ALA A 219 10.35 -8.35 4.76
N ASN A 220 9.24 -7.69 5.07
CA ASN A 220 8.18 -8.18 5.96
C ASN A 220 6.80 -7.70 5.49
N ALA A 221 5.75 -8.31 6.02
CA ALA A 221 4.37 -8.06 5.58
C ALA A 221 3.85 -6.66 5.93
N ASP A 222 4.35 -6.01 6.97
CA ASP A 222 3.91 -4.67 7.41
C ASP A 222 4.71 -3.52 6.77
N GLY A 223 5.73 -3.84 5.95
CA GLY A 223 6.53 -2.85 5.22
C GLY A 223 7.46 -2.01 6.10
N THR A 224 7.71 -2.43 7.36
CA THR A 224 8.66 -1.76 8.25
C THR A 224 10.11 -2.15 7.97
N LEU A 225 10.33 -3.27 7.26
CA LEU A 225 11.62 -3.71 6.75
C LEU A 225 11.59 -3.74 5.23
N ALA A 226 12.68 -3.31 4.61
CA ALA A 226 12.89 -3.42 3.16
C ALA A 226 14.28 -3.98 2.85
N LEU A 227 14.39 -4.63 1.70
CA LEU A 227 15.65 -5.08 1.15
C LEU A 227 16.04 -4.17 -0.01
N ALA A 228 17.20 -3.52 0.09
CA ALA A 228 17.84 -2.85 -1.04
C ALA A 228 18.74 -3.87 -1.75
N VAL A 229 18.45 -4.14 -3.01
CA VAL A 229 19.10 -5.15 -3.85
C VAL A 229 19.90 -4.44 -4.92
N ARG A 230 21.24 -4.68 -4.94
CA ARG A 230 22.15 -4.16 -5.97
C ARG A 230 22.82 -5.27 -6.78
N HIS A 231 22.43 -6.54 -6.56
CA HIS A 231 22.93 -7.65 -7.33
C HIS A 231 22.41 -7.59 -8.78
N PRO A 232 23.25 -7.47 -9.81
CA PRO A 232 22.79 -7.21 -11.18
C PRO A 232 21.79 -8.24 -11.72
N ALA A 233 22.01 -9.53 -11.42
CA ALA A 233 21.11 -10.59 -11.86
C ALA A 233 19.69 -10.48 -11.22
N LEU A 234 19.60 -10.07 -9.94
CA LEU A 234 18.32 -9.90 -9.27
C LEU A 234 17.61 -8.63 -9.76
N VAL A 235 18.34 -7.52 -9.86
CA VAL A 235 17.78 -6.27 -10.40
C VAL A 235 17.31 -6.48 -11.85
N GLY A 236 18.10 -7.16 -12.68
CA GLY A 236 17.71 -7.51 -14.05
C GLY A 236 16.46 -8.41 -14.10
N TYR A 237 16.35 -9.36 -13.17
CA TYR A 237 15.15 -10.19 -13.05
C TYR A 237 13.91 -9.35 -12.69
N PHE A 238 13.99 -8.46 -11.69
CA PHE A 238 12.88 -7.60 -11.30
C PHE A 238 12.47 -6.66 -12.43
N ALA A 239 13.43 -6.04 -13.11
CA ALA A 239 13.15 -5.18 -14.25
C ALA A 239 12.48 -5.96 -15.40
N THR A 240 12.94 -7.18 -15.69
CA THR A 240 12.34 -8.05 -16.72
C THR A 240 10.93 -8.47 -16.33
N ALA A 241 10.69 -8.81 -15.06
CA ALA A 241 9.36 -9.14 -14.56
C ALA A 241 8.41 -7.94 -14.68
N PHE A 242 8.89 -6.74 -14.28
CA PHE A 242 8.14 -5.50 -14.47
C PHE A 242 7.80 -5.26 -15.94
N ASP A 243 8.75 -5.36 -16.86
CA ASP A 243 8.53 -5.14 -18.29
C ASP A 243 7.50 -6.13 -18.90
N ARG A 244 7.42 -7.35 -18.36
CA ARG A 244 6.39 -8.32 -18.77
C ARG A 244 5.00 -7.92 -18.29
N PHE A 245 4.86 -7.56 -17.00
CA PHE A 245 3.60 -7.05 -16.46
C PHE A 245 3.18 -5.76 -17.15
N TRP A 246 4.13 -4.88 -17.44
CA TRP A 246 3.87 -3.62 -18.13
C TRP A 246 3.20 -3.82 -19.51
N ARG A 247 3.63 -4.83 -20.25
CA ARG A 247 3.02 -5.18 -21.55
C ARG A 247 1.60 -5.73 -21.46
N LEU A 248 1.28 -6.37 -20.34
CA LEU A 248 -0.05 -6.94 -20.07
C LEU A 248 -1.00 -5.90 -19.45
N ALA A 249 -0.45 -4.84 -18.89
CA ALA A 249 -1.18 -3.84 -18.15
C ALA A 249 -1.92 -2.86 -19.05
N THR A 250 -3.12 -2.45 -18.60
CA THR A 250 -3.94 -1.44 -19.27
C THR A 250 -3.54 -0.04 -18.79
N PRO A 251 -3.34 0.95 -19.69
CA PRO A 251 -3.11 2.34 -19.31
C PRO A 251 -4.18 2.84 -18.33
N MET A 252 -3.76 3.48 -17.23
CA MET A 252 -4.68 4.08 -16.27
C MET A 252 -5.25 5.39 -16.77
N TYR A 253 -4.42 6.13 -17.50
CA TYR A 253 -4.77 7.41 -18.10
C TYR A 253 -4.40 7.35 -19.57
N PRO A 254 -5.13 8.06 -20.44
CA PRO A 254 -4.68 8.22 -21.82
C PRO A 254 -3.29 8.86 -21.78
N LEU A 255 -2.38 8.34 -22.61
CA LEU A 255 -1.05 8.91 -22.80
C LEU A 255 -1.20 10.36 -23.27
N ILE A 256 -0.98 11.28 -22.35
CA ILE A 256 -0.97 12.70 -22.69
C ILE A 256 0.49 13.11 -22.78
N VAL A 257 0.95 13.22 -24.02
CA VAL A 257 2.20 13.90 -24.33
C VAL A 257 2.12 15.30 -23.71
N HIS A 258 3.13 15.64 -22.91
CA HIS A 258 3.19 16.91 -22.20
C HIS A 258 3.26 18.07 -23.16
N GLN A 259 2.16 18.81 -23.26
CA GLN A 259 2.19 20.15 -23.85
C GLN A 259 1.57 21.17 -22.91
N PRO A 260 2.16 22.37 -22.78
CA PRO A 260 1.50 23.48 -22.10
C PRO A 260 0.17 23.75 -22.83
N SER A 261 -0.87 24.03 -22.07
CA SER A 261 -2.23 24.27 -22.52
C SER A 261 -2.29 25.40 -23.56
N ALA A 262 -2.17 25.05 -24.84
CA ALA A 262 -2.61 25.94 -25.91
C ALA A 262 -4.15 25.91 -25.90
N GLY A 263 -4.78 27.04 -25.62
CA GLY A 263 -6.23 27.22 -25.80
C GLY A 263 -7.14 26.89 -24.62
N GLY A 264 -6.66 26.85 -23.35
CA GLY A 264 -7.54 26.79 -22.16
C GLY A 264 -8.17 25.41 -21.87
N VAL A 265 -7.80 24.35 -22.59
CA VAL A 265 -8.28 22.99 -22.39
C VAL A 265 -7.29 22.21 -21.52
N THR A 266 -7.75 21.71 -20.36
CA THR A 266 -6.93 20.92 -19.45
C THR A 266 -6.61 19.54 -20.05
N ARG A 267 -5.55 18.89 -19.56
CA ARG A 267 -5.17 17.52 -19.93
C ARG A 267 -6.33 16.53 -19.75
N ARG A 268 -7.06 16.67 -18.65
CA ARG A 268 -8.23 15.83 -18.35
C ARG A 268 -9.35 16.03 -19.36
N GLN A 269 -9.57 17.25 -19.80
CA GLN A 269 -10.55 17.55 -20.86
C GLN A 269 -10.10 17.00 -22.21
N ARG A 270 -8.81 16.99 -22.51
CA ARG A 270 -8.25 16.36 -23.73
C ARG A 270 -8.43 14.84 -23.72
N ALA A 271 -8.19 14.20 -22.57
CA ALA A 271 -8.45 12.77 -22.40
C ALA A 271 -9.93 12.41 -22.57
N ILE A 272 -10.81 13.23 -22.01
CA ILE A 272 -12.25 13.09 -22.22
C ILE A 272 -12.61 13.31 -23.69
N ALA A 273 -11.99 14.27 -24.36
CA ALA A 273 -12.20 14.53 -25.79
C ALA A 273 -11.84 13.32 -26.65
N ALA A 274 -10.72 12.65 -26.39
CA ALA A 274 -10.32 11.44 -27.08
C ALA A 274 -11.38 10.34 -26.95
N LEU A 275 -11.80 10.03 -25.73
CA LEU A 275 -12.82 9.02 -25.46
C LEU A 275 -14.21 9.39 -26.03
N LEU A 276 -14.52 10.68 -26.10
CA LEU A 276 -15.76 11.16 -26.75
C LEU A 276 -15.76 10.89 -28.25
N VAL A 277 -14.64 11.12 -28.93
CA VAL A 277 -14.48 10.88 -30.36
C VAL A 277 -14.49 9.39 -30.67
N GLU A 278 -13.99 8.54 -29.78
CA GLU A 278 -14.11 7.08 -29.85
C GLU A 278 -15.56 6.58 -29.65
N GLY A 279 -16.49 7.46 -29.27
CA GLY A 279 -17.91 7.12 -29.13
C GLY A 279 -18.31 6.58 -27.77
N HIS A 280 -17.45 6.66 -26.76
CA HIS A 280 -17.75 6.15 -25.43
C HIS A 280 -18.83 6.96 -24.68
N THR A 281 -19.66 6.27 -23.88
CA THR A 281 -20.67 6.91 -23.02
C THR A 281 -20.00 7.58 -21.81
N ASP A 282 -20.72 8.52 -21.14
CA ASP A 282 -20.22 9.19 -19.94
C ASP A 282 -19.85 8.20 -18.83
N ALA A 283 -20.57 7.08 -18.72
CA ALA A 283 -20.29 6.04 -17.73
C ALA A 283 -18.95 5.33 -18.05
N VAL A 284 -18.71 4.99 -19.31
CA VAL A 284 -17.45 4.37 -19.76
C VAL A 284 -16.28 5.34 -19.66
N ILE A 285 -16.51 6.64 -19.99
CA ILE A 285 -15.50 7.69 -19.84
C ILE A 285 -15.14 7.86 -18.35
N ALA A 286 -16.15 7.90 -17.47
CA ALA A 286 -15.95 7.99 -16.03
C ALA A 286 -15.15 6.81 -15.48
N ASP A 287 -15.51 5.58 -15.89
CA ASP A 287 -14.83 4.35 -15.51
C ASP A 287 -13.36 4.35 -15.99
N ARG A 288 -13.13 4.61 -17.29
CA ARG A 288 -11.77 4.65 -17.87
C ARG A 288 -10.85 5.72 -17.27
N LEU A 289 -11.42 6.83 -16.80
CA LEU A 289 -10.66 7.94 -16.21
C LEU A 289 -10.65 7.95 -14.67
N GLY A 290 -11.19 6.88 -14.04
CA GLY A 290 -11.19 6.73 -12.60
C GLY A 290 -11.96 7.84 -11.86
N MET A 291 -13.08 8.31 -12.42
CA MET A 291 -13.91 9.35 -11.81
C MET A 291 -15.38 8.91 -11.74
N ASN A 292 -16.19 9.59 -10.92
CA ASN A 292 -17.63 9.35 -10.95
C ASN A 292 -18.28 9.99 -12.20
N VAL A 293 -19.43 9.46 -12.62
CA VAL A 293 -20.15 9.90 -13.82
C VAL A 293 -20.52 11.40 -13.76
N ARG A 294 -20.82 11.92 -12.57
CA ARG A 294 -21.12 13.34 -12.36
C ARG A 294 -19.93 14.22 -12.70
N THR A 295 -18.74 13.85 -12.19
CA THR A 295 -17.48 14.58 -12.48
C THR A 295 -17.13 14.51 -13.96
N ALA A 296 -17.32 13.35 -14.62
CA ALA A 296 -17.13 13.24 -16.07
C ALA A 296 -18.04 14.20 -16.84
N ARG A 297 -19.34 14.26 -16.47
CA ARG A 297 -20.30 15.21 -17.08
C ARG A 297 -19.92 16.68 -16.86
N GLU A 298 -19.41 17.03 -15.68
CA GLU A 298 -18.94 18.39 -15.40
C GLU A 298 -17.74 18.78 -16.29
N HIS A 299 -16.79 17.87 -16.50
CA HIS A 299 -15.67 18.09 -17.41
C HIS A 299 -16.11 18.16 -18.87
N ILE A 300 -17.06 17.31 -19.29
CA ILE A 300 -17.65 17.33 -20.65
C ILE A 300 -18.37 18.67 -20.87
N ALA A 301 -19.13 19.15 -19.91
CA ALA A 301 -19.82 20.44 -19.99
C ALA A 301 -18.83 21.62 -20.09
N LYS A 302 -17.75 21.61 -19.31
CA LYS A 302 -16.70 22.60 -19.40
C LYS A 302 -15.98 22.59 -20.76
N LEU A 303 -15.69 21.39 -21.29
CA LEU A 303 -15.10 21.22 -22.62
C LEU A 303 -16.05 21.72 -23.70
N ALA A 304 -17.36 21.40 -23.62
CA ALA A 304 -18.38 21.90 -24.52
C ALA A 304 -18.46 23.44 -24.50
N ALA A 305 -18.42 24.05 -23.32
CA ALA A 305 -18.41 25.49 -23.17
C ALA A 305 -17.16 26.12 -23.79
N THR A 306 -15.97 25.52 -23.56
CA THR A 306 -14.69 26.01 -24.14
C THR A 306 -14.69 25.95 -25.67
N LEU A 307 -15.28 24.91 -26.26
CA LEU A 307 -15.35 24.73 -27.72
C LEU A 307 -16.61 25.34 -28.35
N GLY A 308 -17.50 25.96 -27.57
CA GLY A 308 -18.74 26.56 -28.05
C GLY A 308 -19.79 25.56 -28.58
N SER A 309 -19.83 24.37 -27.98
CA SER A 309 -20.73 23.27 -28.39
C SER A 309 -22.05 23.27 -27.63
N GLY A 310 -23.17 23.14 -28.36
CA GLY A 310 -24.51 23.00 -27.77
C GLY A 310 -25.02 21.55 -27.71
N SER A 311 -24.30 20.58 -28.28
CA SER A 311 -24.70 19.17 -28.29
C SER A 311 -23.53 18.22 -28.32
N ARG A 312 -23.72 16.94 -27.88
CA ARG A 312 -22.66 15.93 -27.90
C ARG A 312 -22.11 15.65 -29.31
N ALA A 313 -23.00 15.61 -30.30
CA ALA A 313 -22.58 15.40 -31.70
C ALA A 313 -21.75 16.58 -32.23
N GLN A 314 -22.18 17.81 -31.95
CA GLN A 314 -21.45 19.02 -32.27
C GLN A 314 -20.09 19.08 -31.52
N LEU A 315 -20.04 18.63 -30.26
CA LEU A 315 -18.82 18.58 -29.47
C LEU A 315 -17.80 17.64 -30.14
N GLY A 316 -18.20 16.43 -30.53
CA GLY A 316 -17.32 15.49 -31.24
C GLY A 316 -16.77 16.09 -32.55
N TYR A 317 -17.60 16.77 -33.34
CA TYR A 317 -17.20 17.44 -34.54
C TYR A 317 -16.19 18.58 -34.28
N LEU A 318 -16.45 19.41 -33.27
CA LEU A 318 -15.54 20.51 -32.92
C LEU A 318 -14.21 20.02 -32.36
N ILE A 319 -14.20 18.93 -31.59
CA ILE A 319 -12.96 18.28 -31.13
C ILE A 319 -12.13 17.84 -32.33
N GLY A 320 -12.73 17.14 -33.28
CA GLY A 320 -12.05 16.69 -34.51
C GLY A 320 -11.48 17.84 -35.35
N ARG A 321 -12.15 19.01 -35.37
CA ARG A 321 -11.68 20.19 -36.11
C ARG A 321 -10.65 21.04 -35.37
N SER A 322 -10.59 20.95 -34.06
CA SER A 322 -9.75 21.84 -33.23
C SER A 322 -8.27 21.49 -33.22
N GLY A 323 -7.87 20.35 -33.81
CA GLY A 323 -6.51 19.83 -33.67
C GLY A 323 -6.15 19.40 -32.21
N LEU A 324 -7.13 19.36 -31.31
CA LEU A 324 -6.94 19.07 -29.91
C LEU A 324 -6.33 17.68 -29.66
N LEU A 325 -6.57 16.75 -30.59
CA LEU A 325 -6.13 15.35 -30.51
C LEU A 325 -5.01 15.03 -31.51
N ASP A 326 -4.58 15.98 -32.32
CA ASP A 326 -3.51 15.75 -33.28
C ASP A 326 -2.19 15.49 -32.55
N PRO A 327 -1.40 14.48 -33.00
CA PRO A 327 -0.03 14.32 -32.52
C PRO A 327 0.77 15.55 -32.94
N GLU A 328 1.56 16.11 -32.04
CA GLU A 328 2.47 17.18 -32.43
C GLU A 328 3.56 16.70 -33.41
N PRO A 329 3.98 17.58 -34.32
CA PRO A 329 5.03 17.27 -35.28
C PRO A 329 6.41 17.07 -34.65
#